data_7c010a670655b0922d8ece49bd8d2294
#
_entry.id   7c010a670655b0922d8ece49bd8d2294
#
_cell.length_a   1.000
_cell.length_b   1.000
_cell.length_c   1.000
_cell.angle_alpha   90.00
_cell.angle_beta   90.00
_cell.angle_gamma   90.00
#
_symmetry.space_group_name_H-M   'P 1'
#
loop_
_entity.id
_entity.type
_entity.pdbx_description
1 polymer ?
#
loop_
_entity_poly.entity_id
_entity_poly.type
_entity_poly.pdbx_seq_one_letter_code
_entity_poly.pdbx_strand_id
1 'polypeptide(L)'
;TLANYGVTNTPHLLKEMVKISDKPVILKTRIGFSSIIDMNHFVKEVEKCNVSAIAIHGRTREEFFSSKVHYDVIKECKKNASIPIIANGGINEDNFLDVFKQTDADALLIGLRAVGYPKVFQDMVDIESGKRKEETTLLSQLKTLKKHVQLMYMYKDEKVASCQLRSISLKYLKGYKID
;
A
#
# COMPACT_ATOMS: atom_id res chain seq x y z
N THR A 1 5.84 11.85 -13.10
CA THR A 1 5.59 11.47 -11.70
C THR A 1 6.01 12.63 -10.80
N LEU A 2 5.27 12.91 -9.73
CA LEU A 2 5.48 14.01 -8.77
C LEU A 2 6.92 14.12 -8.23
N ALA A 3 7.68 13.02 -8.26
CA ALA A 3 9.09 13.00 -7.85
C ALA A 3 10.03 13.89 -8.71
N ASN A 4 9.66 14.16 -9.96
CA ASN A 4 10.45 15.01 -10.87
C ASN A 4 10.00 16.48 -10.86
N TYR A 5 8.82 16.79 -10.30
CA TYR A 5 8.28 18.15 -10.25
C TYR A 5 8.65 18.91 -8.98
N GLY A 6 9.57 18.40 -8.21
CA GLY A 6 10.06 19.08 -7.01
C GLY A 6 8.96 19.33 -5.96
N VAL A 7 9.39 19.59 -4.75
CA VAL A 7 8.54 19.91 -3.59
C VAL A 7 7.62 21.12 -3.86
N THR A 8 7.94 21.95 -4.83
CA THR A 8 7.28 23.26 -5.09
C THR A 8 5.90 23.16 -5.74
N ASN A 9 5.62 22.16 -6.60
CA ASN A 9 4.34 22.10 -7.33
C ASN A 9 3.32 21.15 -6.68
N THR A 10 3.76 20.22 -5.84
CA THR A 10 2.88 19.27 -5.16
C THR A 10 1.84 19.94 -4.26
N PRO A 11 2.18 20.94 -3.42
CA PRO A 11 1.21 21.62 -2.58
C PRO A 11 0.13 22.37 -3.36
N HIS A 12 0.47 23.00 -4.45
CA HIS A 12 -0.53 23.70 -5.28
C HIS A 12 -1.56 22.73 -5.86
N LEU A 13 -1.11 21.63 -6.46
CA LEU A 13 -1.98 20.59 -6.99
C LEU A 13 -2.88 19.99 -5.91
N LEU A 14 -2.33 19.68 -4.74
CA LEU A 14 -3.09 19.11 -3.62
C LEU A 14 -4.17 20.07 -3.12
N LYS A 15 -3.88 21.37 -2.98
CA LYS A 15 -4.86 22.38 -2.58
C LYS A 15 -6.03 22.43 -3.56
N GLU A 16 -5.77 22.43 -4.87
CA GLU A 16 -6.84 22.42 -5.86
C GLU A 16 -7.65 21.12 -5.83
N MET A 17 -7.00 19.95 -5.66
CA MET A 17 -7.70 18.68 -5.52
C MET A 17 -8.60 18.65 -4.28
N VAL A 18 -8.11 19.10 -3.14
CA VAL A 18 -8.90 19.16 -1.90
C VAL A 18 -10.08 20.12 -2.04
N LYS A 19 -9.88 21.26 -2.71
CA LYS A 19 -10.92 22.27 -2.91
C LYS A 19 -12.10 21.78 -3.75
N ILE A 20 -11.84 20.94 -4.77
CA ILE A 20 -12.87 20.45 -5.69
C ILE A 20 -13.47 19.11 -5.28
N SER A 21 -12.86 18.41 -4.32
CA SER A 21 -13.29 17.07 -3.88
C SER A 21 -14.30 17.15 -2.74
N ASP A 22 -15.42 16.46 -2.86
CA ASP A 22 -16.39 16.20 -1.78
C ASP A 22 -15.99 14.99 -0.90
N LYS A 23 -14.87 14.35 -1.21
CA LYS A 23 -14.34 13.17 -0.51
C LYS A 23 -12.98 13.46 0.13
N PRO A 24 -12.60 12.72 1.18
CA PRO A 24 -11.27 12.82 1.77
C PRO A 24 -10.17 12.58 0.72
N VAL A 25 -9.20 13.49 0.65
CA VAL A 25 -8.03 13.36 -0.23
C VAL A 25 -6.86 12.80 0.58
N ILE A 26 -6.32 11.66 0.15
CA ILE A 26 -5.16 11.01 0.75
C ILE A 26 -4.00 11.09 -0.22
N LEU A 27 -2.87 11.65 0.20
CA LEU A 27 -1.65 11.62 -0.58
C LEU A 27 -0.91 10.30 -0.40
N LYS A 28 -0.58 9.62 -1.51
CA LYS A 28 0.36 8.49 -1.48
C LYS A 28 1.68 8.89 -2.11
N THR A 29 2.77 8.71 -1.36
CA THR A 29 4.13 9.10 -1.77
C THR A 29 5.18 8.04 -1.46
N ARG A 30 6.40 8.24 -1.98
CA ARG A 30 7.64 7.57 -1.56
C ARG A 30 8.54 8.57 -0.84
N ILE A 31 9.57 8.07 -0.17
CA ILE A 31 10.53 8.90 0.59
C ILE A 31 11.57 9.64 -0.28
N GLY A 32 11.46 9.53 -1.59
CA GLY A 32 12.33 10.21 -2.56
C GLY A 32 12.42 9.48 -3.89
N PHE A 33 13.25 10.00 -4.80
CA PHE A 33 13.49 9.38 -6.10
C PHE A 33 14.77 8.52 -6.07
N SER A 34 15.95 9.10 -6.13
CA SER A 34 17.26 8.42 -6.02
C SER A 34 17.81 8.44 -4.60
N SER A 35 17.46 9.46 -3.82
CA SER A 35 17.83 9.62 -2.42
C SER A 35 16.62 9.99 -1.57
N ILE A 36 16.73 9.79 -0.26
CA ILE A 36 15.72 10.21 0.71
C ILE A 36 15.72 11.73 0.78
N ILE A 37 14.55 12.35 0.59
CA ILE A 37 14.38 13.80 0.74
C ILE A 37 14.12 14.16 2.20
N ASP A 38 14.09 15.47 2.52
CA ASP A 38 13.60 15.93 3.82
C ASP A 38 12.08 15.68 3.95
N MET A 39 11.76 14.48 4.42
CA MET A 39 10.38 14.03 4.58
C MET A 39 9.61 14.80 5.65
N ASN A 40 10.28 15.31 6.68
CA ASN A 40 9.62 16.11 7.72
C ASN A 40 9.16 17.45 7.15
N HIS A 41 10.00 18.13 6.41
CA HIS A 41 9.62 19.35 5.69
C HIS A 41 8.50 19.06 4.69
N PHE A 42 8.61 17.98 3.90
CA PHE A 42 7.61 17.59 2.92
C PHE A 42 6.23 17.35 3.57
N VAL A 43 6.18 16.60 4.67
CA VAL A 43 4.93 16.33 5.41
C VAL A 43 4.30 17.64 5.89
N LYS A 44 5.08 18.57 6.45
CA LYS A 44 4.59 19.88 6.90
C LYS A 44 4.00 20.73 5.76
N GLU A 45 4.60 20.70 4.59
CA GLU A 45 4.04 21.41 3.42
C GLU A 45 2.74 20.75 2.92
N VAL A 46 2.66 19.43 2.98
CA VAL A 46 1.45 18.68 2.59
C VAL A 46 0.30 18.91 3.59
N GLU A 47 0.58 18.98 4.88
CA GLU A 47 -0.41 19.31 5.92
C GLU A 47 -1.13 20.64 5.64
N LYS A 48 -0.40 21.66 5.17
CA LYS A 48 -0.95 22.97 4.80
C LYS A 48 -1.94 22.91 3.61
N CYS A 49 -2.04 21.76 2.96
CA CYS A 49 -2.97 21.54 1.84
C CYS A 49 -4.30 20.93 2.29
N ASN A 50 -4.50 20.68 3.57
CA ASN A 50 -5.70 20.06 4.16
C ASN A 50 -6.03 18.67 3.60
N VAL A 51 -5.00 17.87 3.28
CA VAL A 51 -5.20 16.45 2.97
C VAL A 51 -5.60 15.68 4.23
N SER A 52 -6.36 14.62 4.06
CA SER A 52 -6.92 13.85 5.17
C SER A 52 -5.91 12.87 5.79
N ALA A 53 -4.93 12.42 5.04
CA ALA A 53 -3.86 11.52 5.49
C ALA A 53 -2.71 11.46 4.47
N ILE A 54 -1.57 10.92 4.89
CA ILE A 54 -0.42 10.66 4.00
C ILE A 54 -0.02 9.19 4.10
N ALA A 55 -0.04 8.46 2.98
CA ALA A 55 0.49 7.10 2.88
C ALA A 55 1.94 7.16 2.36
N ILE A 56 2.89 6.73 3.19
CA ILE A 56 4.33 6.81 2.92
C ILE A 56 4.88 5.43 2.64
N HIS A 57 5.39 5.21 1.42
CA HIS A 57 6.17 4.02 1.10
C HIS A 57 7.64 4.28 1.48
N GLY A 58 8.13 3.56 2.49
CA GLY A 58 9.47 3.71 3.06
C GLY A 58 10.61 3.25 2.15
N ARG A 59 10.52 3.51 0.85
CA ARG A 59 11.58 3.31 -0.17
C ARG A 59 11.60 4.45 -1.15
N THR A 60 12.77 4.77 -1.67
CA THR A 60 12.90 5.66 -2.82
C THR A 60 12.36 4.99 -4.09
N ARG A 61 12.25 5.74 -5.19
CA ARG A 61 11.78 5.18 -6.46
C ARG A 61 12.77 4.18 -7.04
N GLU A 62 14.06 4.44 -6.91
CA GLU A 62 15.14 3.60 -7.46
C GLU A 62 15.42 2.34 -6.63
N GLU A 63 15.06 2.31 -5.36
CA GLU A 63 15.15 1.10 -4.52
C GLU A 63 14.16 0.01 -4.91
N PHE A 64 13.15 0.31 -5.73
CA PHE A 64 12.11 -0.62 -6.17
C PHE A 64 11.44 -1.39 -5.01
N PHE A 65 11.52 -2.73 -5.03
CA PHE A 65 10.90 -3.62 -4.03
C PHE A 65 11.92 -4.53 -3.33
N SER A 66 13.19 -4.49 -3.72
CA SER A 66 14.23 -5.43 -3.27
C SER A 66 15.02 -4.93 -2.06
N SER A 67 15.09 -3.62 -1.83
CA SER A 67 15.80 -3.05 -0.69
C SER A 67 15.02 -3.15 0.61
N LYS A 68 15.71 -2.90 1.73
CA LYS A 68 15.09 -2.73 3.05
C LYS A 68 14.14 -1.53 3.02
N VAL A 69 13.04 -1.63 3.77
CA VAL A 69 12.11 -0.51 3.97
C VAL A 69 12.64 0.38 5.09
N HIS A 70 12.69 1.67 4.87
CA HIS A 70 13.08 2.68 5.85
C HIS A 70 11.90 3.04 6.76
N TYR A 71 11.57 2.14 7.69
CA TYR A 71 10.48 2.38 8.66
C TYR A 71 10.82 3.48 9.68
N ASP A 72 12.10 3.71 9.93
CA ASP A 72 12.62 4.81 10.74
C ASP A 72 12.20 6.17 10.18
N VAL A 73 12.28 6.36 8.86
CA VAL A 73 11.82 7.60 8.19
C VAL A 73 10.30 7.78 8.36
N ILE A 74 9.51 6.71 8.25
CA ILE A 74 8.05 6.78 8.48
C ILE A 74 7.76 7.17 9.93
N LYS A 75 8.49 6.59 10.89
CA LYS A 75 8.38 6.92 12.31
C LYS A 75 8.64 8.40 12.59
N GLU A 76 9.70 8.95 12.02
CA GLU A 76 10.02 10.37 12.17
C GLU A 76 8.92 11.26 11.56
N CYS A 77 8.38 10.89 10.40
CA CYS A 77 7.24 11.58 9.80
C CYS A 77 6.02 11.53 10.74
N LYS A 78 5.70 10.36 11.32
CA LYS A 78 4.57 10.20 12.24
C LYS A 78 4.72 11.06 13.49
N LYS A 79 5.92 11.09 14.08
CA LYS A 79 6.21 11.89 15.27
C LYS A 79 5.98 13.39 15.07
N ASN A 80 6.24 13.87 13.84
CA ASN A 80 6.16 15.29 13.51
C ASN A 80 4.84 15.68 12.81
N ALA A 81 4.04 14.70 12.35
CA ALA A 81 2.78 14.95 11.66
C ALA A 81 1.63 15.25 12.64
N SER A 82 0.73 16.15 12.22
CA SER A 82 -0.55 16.42 12.90
C SER A 82 -1.74 15.70 12.26
N ILE A 83 -1.54 15.10 11.08
CA ILE A 83 -2.53 14.30 10.35
C ILE A 83 -2.12 12.82 10.31
N PRO A 84 -3.06 11.89 10.06
CA PRO A 84 -2.77 10.47 10.02
C PRO A 84 -1.68 10.10 9.03
N ILE A 85 -0.73 9.27 9.47
CA ILE A 85 0.33 8.67 8.64
C ILE A 85 0.03 7.19 8.44
N ILE A 86 0.01 6.76 7.20
CA ILE A 86 -0.23 5.38 6.78
C ILE A 86 1.09 4.78 6.32
N ALA A 87 1.60 3.77 7.01
CA ALA A 87 2.84 3.09 6.61
C ALA A 87 2.61 2.13 5.46
N ASN A 88 3.52 2.13 4.49
CA ASN A 88 3.50 1.23 3.34
C ASN A 88 4.90 0.72 2.99
N GLY A 89 4.97 -0.49 2.48
CA GLY A 89 6.19 -1.14 1.99
C GLY A 89 6.50 -2.45 2.70
N GLY A 90 6.55 -3.56 1.98
CA GLY A 90 6.95 -4.87 2.48
C GLY A 90 6.08 -5.49 3.58
N ILE A 91 4.85 -5.00 3.75
CA ILE A 91 3.95 -5.39 4.85
C ILE A 91 3.15 -6.62 4.46
N ASN A 92 3.11 -7.59 5.36
CA ASN A 92 2.36 -8.84 5.23
C ASN A 92 1.84 -9.32 6.59
N GLU A 93 1.15 -10.46 6.63
CA GLU A 93 0.55 -11.04 7.83
C GLU A 93 1.56 -11.47 8.90
N ASP A 94 2.83 -11.64 8.55
CA ASP A 94 3.85 -12.13 9.49
C ASP A 94 4.57 -10.95 10.19
N ASN A 95 4.57 -9.75 9.57
CA ASN A 95 5.35 -8.61 10.08
C ASN A 95 4.53 -7.36 10.44
N PHE A 96 3.23 -7.32 10.17
CA PHE A 96 2.45 -6.09 10.31
C PHE A 96 2.43 -5.53 11.74
N LEU A 97 2.39 -6.37 12.78
CA LEU A 97 2.45 -5.93 14.17
C LEU A 97 3.80 -5.27 14.50
N ASP A 98 4.90 -5.83 13.98
CA ASP A 98 6.22 -5.24 14.15
C ASP A 98 6.36 -3.91 13.40
N VAL A 99 5.76 -3.81 12.21
CA VAL A 99 5.71 -2.56 11.46
C VAL A 99 4.93 -1.49 12.20
N PHE A 100 3.79 -1.81 12.80
CA PHE A 100 3.07 -0.88 13.68
C PHE A 100 3.95 -0.39 14.83
N LYS A 101 4.60 -1.30 15.55
CA LYS A 101 5.52 -0.95 16.65
C LYS A 101 6.71 -0.10 16.19
N GLN A 102 7.27 -0.42 15.01
CA GLN A 102 8.43 0.29 14.48
C GLN A 102 8.09 1.69 13.98
N THR A 103 6.91 1.89 13.39
CA THR A 103 6.54 3.15 12.72
C THR A 103 5.66 4.05 13.57
N ASP A 104 4.93 3.48 14.53
CA ASP A 104 3.86 4.17 15.28
C ASP A 104 2.79 4.78 14.36
N ALA A 105 2.64 4.25 13.16
CA ALA A 105 1.71 4.76 12.15
C ALA A 105 0.25 4.52 12.56
N ASP A 106 -0.65 5.36 12.07
CA ASP A 106 -2.10 5.26 12.37
C ASP A 106 -2.77 4.13 11.60
N ALA A 107 -2.20 3.73 10.46
CA ALA A 107 -2.69 2.63 9.64
C ALA A 107 -1.58 2.01 8.77
N LEU A 108 -1.86 0.83 8.21
CA LEU A 108 -1.00 0.14 7.26
C LEU A 108 -1.68 0.03 5.89
N LEU A 109 -0.91 0.25 4.82
CA LEU A 109 -1.35 0.04 3.45
C LEU A 109 -0.68 -1.21 2.88
N ILE A 110 -1.48 -2.23 2.60
CA ILE A 110 -1.02 -3.49 2.03
C ILE A 110 -1.10 -3.42 0.51
N GLY A 111 0.00 -3.70 -0.17
CA GLY A 111 0.08 -3.67 -1.63
C GLY A 111 0.25 -5.07 -2.24
N LEU A 112 1.46 -5.39 -2.68
CA LEU A 112 1.77 -6.61 -3.42
C LEU A 112 1.34 -7.90 -2.73
N ARG A 113 1.35 -7.95 -1.39
CA ARG A 113 0.95 -9.15 -0.65
C ARG A 113 -0.52 -9.52 -0.87
N ALA A 114 -1.39 -8.54 -1.09
CA ALA A 114 -2.81 -8.79 -1.34
C ALA A 114 -3.09 -9.32 -2.77
N VAL A 115 -2.15 -9.12 -3.70
CA VAL A 115 -2.31 -9.60 -5.08
C VAL A 115 -2.08 -11.10 -5.14
N GLY A 116 -3.15 -11.84 -5.40
CA GLY A 116 -3.16 -13.31 -5.35
C GLY A 116 -3.44 -13.88 -3.96
N TYR A 117 -3.51 -13.04 -2.93
CA TYR A 117 -3.82 -13.46 -1.56
C TYR A 117 -4.65 -12.41 -0.80
N PRO A 118 -5.86 -12.08 -1.23
CA PRO A 118 -6.68 -11.06 -0.55
C PRO A 118 -7.09 -11.46 0.88
N LYS A 119 -7.03 -12.75 1.23
CA LYS A 119 -7.24 -13.25 2.60
C LYS A 119 -6.26 -12.66 3.61
N VAL A 120 -5.15 -12.05 3.17
CA VAL A 120 -4.18 -11.40 4.04
C VAL A 120 -4.81 -10.42 5.04
N PHE A 121 -5.84 -9.70 4.64
CA PHE A 121 -6.55 -8.77 5.54
C PHE A 121 -7.29 -9.50 6.66
N GLN A 122 -7.95 -10.62 6.35
CA GLN A 122 -8.62 -11.44 7.37
C GLN A 122 -7.59 -12.08 8.30
N ASP A 123 -6.49 -12.60 7.75
CA ASP A 123 -5.42 -13.19 8.55
C ASP A 123 -4.83 -12.18 9.55
N MET A 124 -4.62 -10.92 9.12
CA MET A 124 -4.14 -9.86 10.01
C MET A 124 -5.13 -9.57 11.15
N VAL A 125 -6.43 -9.47 10.85
CA VAL A 125 -7.49 -9.27 11.86
C VAL A 125 -7.54 -10.44 12.84
N ASP A 126 -7.44 -11.67 12.35
CA ASP A 126 -7.45 -12.87 13.19
C ASP A 126 -6.22 -12.90 14.12
N ILE A 127 -5.02 -12.62 13.59
CA ILE A 127 -3.77 -12.55 14.36
C ILE A 127 -3.85 -11.44 15.43
N GLU A 128 -4.32 -10.25 15.08
CA GLU A 128 -4.49 -9.14 16.02
C GLU A 128 -5.46 -9.49 17.16
N SER A 129 -6.50 -10.25 16.83
CA SER A 129 -7.49 -10.76 17.80
C SER A 129 -7.00 -11.98 18.61
N GLY A 130 -5.73 -12.40 18.45
CA GLY A 130 -5.15 -13.57 19.13
C GLY A 130 -5.64 -14.92 18.58
N LYS A 131 -6.32 -14.92 17.43
CA LYS A 131 -6.74 -16.15 16.77
C LYS A 131 -5.60 -16.74 15.94
N ARG A 132 -5.63 -18.06 15.76
CA ARG A 132 -4.70 -18.72 14.84
C ARG A 132 -5.13 -18.48 13.40
N LYS A 133 -4.17 -18.12 12.56
CA LYS A 133 -4.37 -18.04 11.10
C LYS A 133 -4.82 -19.40 10.56
N GLU A 134 -5.91 -19.42 9.84
CA GLU A 134 -6.37 -20.61 9.13
C GLU A 134 -5.47 -20.93 7.93
N GLU A 135 -5.13 -22.19 7.78
CA GLU A 135 -4.34 -22.66 6.63
C GLU A 135 -5.14 -22.46 5.32
N THR A 136 -4.49 -21.88 4.34
CA THR A 136 -5.10 -21.63 3.03
C THR A 136 -4.85 -22.83 2.12
N THR A 137 -5.90 -23.58 1.79
CA THR A 137 -5.83 -24.72 0.87
C THR A 137 -5.86 -24.28 -0.59
N LEU A 138 -5.34 -25.12 -1.50
CA LEU A 138 -5.44 -24.87 -2.94
C LEU A 138 -6.89 -24.66 -3.38
N LEU A 139 -7.83 -25.46 -2.83
CA LEU A 139 -9.26 -25.34 -3.15
C LEU A 139 -9.82 -23.96 -2.76
N SER A 140 -9.46 -23.42 -1.58
CA SER A 140 -9.90 -22.09 -1.14
C SER A 140 -9.30 -21.00 -2.02
N GLN A 141 -8.05 -21.12 -2.45
CA GLN A 141 -7.40 -20.21 -3.38
C GLN A 141 -8.06 -20.22 -4.76
N LEU A 142 -8.39 -21.40 -5.29
CA LEU A 142 -9.10 -21.53 -6.56
C LEU A 142 -10.51 -20.92 -6.51
N LYS A 143 -11.24 -21.07 -5.39
CA LYS A 143 -12.52 -20.39 -5.20
C LYS A 143 -12.37 -18.87 -5.22
N THR A 144 -11.35 -18.34 -4.57
CA THR A 144 -11.06 -16.90 -4.55
C THR A 144 -10.65 -16.40 -5.94
N LEU A 145 -9.79 -17.14 -6.65
CA LEU A 145 -9.41 -16.84 -8.03
C LEU A 145 -10.63 -16.82 -8.95
N LYS A 146 -11.51 -17.84 -8.86
CA LYS A 146 -12.77 -17.89 -9.65
C LYS A 146 -13.60 -16.63 -9.44
N LYS A 147 -13.77 -16.18 -8.19
CA LYS A 147 -14.48 -14.95 -7.89
C LYS A 147 -13.80 -13.72 -8.50
N HIS A 148 -12.47 -13.65 -8.43
CA HIS A 148 -11.70 -12.56 -9.05
C HIS A 148 -11.87 -12.54 -10.57
N VAL A 149 -11.80 -13.71 -11.22
CA VAL A 149 -12.05 -13.85 -12.67
C VAL A 149 -13.45 -13.31 -13.03
N GLN A 150 -14.48 -13.73 -12.31
CA GLN A 150 -15.84 -13.26 -12.55
C GLN A 150 -15.96 -11.73 -12.45
N LEU A 151 -15.35 -11.13 -11.41
CA LEU A 151 -15.35 -9.68 -11.24
C LEU A 151 -14.56 -8.97 -12.33
N MET A 152 -13.44 -9.53 -12.77
CA MET A 152 -12.65 -8.96 -13.87
C MET A 152 -13.46 -8.86 -15.16
N TYR A 153 -14.17 -9.92 -15.54
CA TYR A 153 -15.03 -9.90 -16.75
C TYR A 153 -16.30 -9.06 -16.58
N MET A 154 -16.76 -8.85 -15.35
CA MET A 154 -17.89 -7.98 -15.06
C MET A 154 -17.56 -6.48 -15.23
N TYR A 155 -16.32 -6.06 -14.87
CA TYR A 155 -15.94 -4.65 -14.79
C TYR A 155 -14.92 -4.20 -15.84
N LYS A 156 -14.40 -5.11 -16.66
CA LYS A 156 -13.39 -4.80 -17.67
C LYS A 156 -13.76 -5.41 -19.01
N ASP A 157 -13.24 -4.80 -20.08
CA ASP A 157 -13.26 -5.38 -21.40
C ASP A 157 -12.60 -6.78 -21.40
N GLU A 158 -13.17 -7.72 -22.15
CA GLU A 158 -12.74 -9.12 -22.17
C GLU A 158 -11.26 -9.29 -22.52
N LYS A 159 -10.75 -8.56 -23.50
CA LYS A 159 -9.34 -8.61 -23.90
C LYS A 159 -8.43 -8.11 -22.77
N VAL A 160 -8.81 -7.04 -22.10
CA VAL A 160 -8.06 -6.49 -20.97
C VAL A 160 -8.09 -7.44 -19.78
N ALA A 161 -9.26 -7.99 -19.44
CA ALA A 161 -9.42 -8.98 -18.37
C ALA A 161 -8.55 -10.21 -18.62
N SER A 162 -8.62 -10.80 -19.81
CA SER A 162 -7.83 -11.97 -20.20
C SER A 162 -6.33 -11.73 -20.13
N CYS A 163 -5.85 -10.58 -20.61
CA CYS A 163 -4.44 -10.20 -20.51
C CYS A 163 -3.93 -10.11 -19.08
N GLN A 164 -4.71 -9.44 -18.21
CA GLN A 164 -4.31 -9.24 -16.80
C GLN A 164 -4.39 -10.54 -16.00
N LEU A 165 -5.39 -11.38 -16.25
CA LEU A 165 -5.58 -12.65 -15.55
C LEU A 165 -4.40 -13.61 -15.73
N ARG A 166 -3.68 -13.58 -16.86
CA ARG A 166 -2.50 -14.42 -17.08
C ARG A 166 -1.46 -14.29 -15.97
N SER A 167 -1.12 -13.06 -15.60
CA SER A 167 -0.12 -12.82 -14.55
C SER A 167 -0.72 -12.90 -13.13
N ILE A 168 -1.97 -12.51 -12.96
CA ILE A 168 -2.65 -12.52 -11.66
C ILE A 168 -2.90 -13.96 -11.20
N SER A 169 -3.37 -14.85 -12.08
CA SER A 169 -3.65 -16.25 -11.75
C SER A 169 -2.43 -16.97 -11.20
N LEU A 170 -1.26 -16.74 -11.77
CA LEU A 170 0.00 -17.32 -11.29
C LEU A 170 0.32 -16.92 -9.84
N LYS A 171 -0.11 -15.74 -9.40
CA LYS A 171 0.10 -15.30 -8.00
C LYS A 171 -0.79 -16.04 -7.02
N TYR A 172 -2.01 -16.41 -7.42
CA TYR A 172 -2.90 -17.25 -6.61
C TYR A 172 -2.38 -18.67 -6.44
N LEU A 173 -1.66 -19.18 -7.44
CA LEU A 173 -1.18 -20.56 -7.48
C LEU A 173 0.26 -20.71 -6.94
N LYS A 174 0.91 -19.59 -6.62
CA LYS A 174 2.28 -19.59 -6.11
C LYS A 174 2.40 -20.38 -4.82
N GLY A 175 3.29 -21.38 -4.82
CA GLY A 175 3.56 -22.24 -3.64
C GLY A 175 2.76 -23.55 -3.61
N TYR A 176 1.79 -23.72 -4.51
CA TYR A 176 1.10 -24.99 -4.67
C TYR A 176 1.76 -25.83 -5.78
N LYS A 177 1.93 -27.14 -5.50
CA LYS A 177 2.28 -28.11 -6.54
C LYS A 177 1.02 -28.37 -7.37
N ILE A 178 1.10 -28.16 -8.66
CA ILE A 178 0.03 -28.42 -9.64
C ILE A 178 0.64 -29.42 -10.61
N ASP A 179 0.19 -30.67 -10.49
CA ASP A 179 0.56 -31.77 -11.40
C ASP A 179 -0.23 -31.64 -12.71
#